data_708f0daf102d94a135704db0601f93aa
#
_entry.id   708f0daf102d94a135704db0601f93aa
#
_cell.length_a   1.000
_cell.length_b   1.000
_cell.length_c   1.000
_cell.angle_alpha   90.00
_cell.angle_beta   90.00
_cell.angle_gamma   90.00
#
_symmetry.space_group_name_H-M   'P 1'
#
loop_
_entity.id
_entity.type
_entity.pdbx_description
1 polymer ?
#
loop_
_entity_poly.entity_id
_entity_poly.type
_entity_poly.pdbx_seq_one_letter_code
_entity_poly.pdbx_strand_id
1 'polypeptide(L)'
;MQAGLCEPWGLGFRPLLRMVVVADHWPRRGYPSRPMAEADWPGAFLTLAEAWAAGDSVGPDRWQAALETVALPPNQDPEPLILLLATPLVLINASPYGHRRASIQAWGQSLGLTSSTLVALDHYVQMVGQGGARGAAGASPGSPLPPSLEDLMTLVTSLQGQVLPTLTLADRWNWPSVTLALVGLLAILRSGPGGLPWPGAMGLDHRGNLGPRWRGYTLAQVDDLADALYGQWAGSSPVSTGNAYNG
;
A
#
# COMPACT_ATOMS: atom_id res chain seq x y z
N MET A 1 18.90 -25.86 10.14
CA MET A 1 19.01 -24.59 10.90
C MET A 1 18.52 -23.50 9.98
N GLN A 2 17.25 -23.11 10.06
CA GLN A 2 16.73 -21.94 9.40
C GLN A 2 17.27 -20.74 10.17
N ALA A 3 18.19 -20.01 9.53
CA ALA A 3 18.59 -18.69 10.03
C ALA A 3 17.30 -17.86 10.08
N GLY A 4 16.90 -17.43 11.28
CA GLY A 4 15.71 -16.64 11.45
C GLY A 4 15.76 -15.43 10.53
N LEU A 5 14.88 -15.42 9.54
CA LEU A 5 14.61 -14.25 8.72
C LEU A 5 14.06 -13.20 9.68
N CYS A 6 14.91 -12.32 10.20
CA CYS A 6 14.42 -11.15 10.92
C CYS A 6 13.60 -10.33 9.94
N GLU A 7 12.30 -10.27 10.17
CA GLU A 7 11.44 -9.30 9.49
C GLU A 7 12.07 -7.92 9.64
N PRO A 8 12.28 -7.17 8.56
CA PRO A 8 12.87 -5.83 8.65
C PRO A 8 12.04 -4.89 9.54
N TRP A 9 10.77 -5.24 9.83
CA TRP A 9 9.85 -4.38 10.58
C TRP A 9 9.28 -5.00 11.85
N GLY A 10 9.39 -6.34 12.05
CA GLY A 10 8.75 -7.05 13.17
C GLY A 10 7.22 -6.93 13.23
N LEU A 11 6.57 -6.57 12.11
CA LEU A 11 5.18 -6.14 12.07
C LEU A 11 4.23 -7.13 11.41
N GLY A 12 4.75 -8.05 10.58
CA GLY A 12 3.91 -8.76 9.61
C GLY A 12 3.21 -7.81 8.62
N PHE A 13 2.42 -8.34 7.69
CA PHE A 13 1.77 -7.52 6.66
C PHE A 13 0.37 -7.02 7.06
N ARG A 14 -0.25 -7.58 8.11
CA ARG A 14 -1.58 -7.16 8.58
C ARG A 14 -1.70 -5.67 8.87
N PRO A 15 -0.81 -5.05 9.69
CA PRO A 15 -0.89 -3.62 9.95
C PRO A 15 -0.78 -2.77 8.70
N LEU A 16 0.01 -3.20 7.71
CA LEU A 16 0.22 -2.48 6.47
C LEU A 16 -1.04 -2.49 5.59
N LEU A 17 -1.66 -3.66 5.38
CA LEU A 17 -2.89 -3.75 4.60
C LEU A 17 -4.06 -3.07 5.32
N ARG A 18 -4.16 -3.19 6.63
CA ARG A 18 -5.15 -2.44 7.42
C ARG A 18 -4.98 -0.94 7.25
N MET A 19 -3.74 -0.43 7.15
CA MET A 19 -3.49 0.99 6.92
C MET A 19 -4.04 1.45 5.58
N VAL A 20 -3.93 0.62 4.53
CA VAL A 20 -4.52 0.92 3.21
C VAL A 20 -6.04 1.08 3.32
N VAL A 21 -6.70 0.17 4.07
CA VAL A 21 -8.15 0.25 4.35
C VAL A 21 -8.50 1.51 5.14
N VAL A 22 -7.74 1.79 6.21
CA VAL A 22 -7.92 2.99 7.05
C VAL A 22 -7.90 4.25 6.23
N ALA A 23 -6.95 4.37 5.32
CA ALA A 23 -6.78 5.57 4.51
C ALA A 23 -7.94 5.77 3.52
N ASP A 24 -8.47 4.69 2.94
CA ASP A 24 -9.65 4.78 2.06
C ASP A 24 -10.93 5.19 2.81
N HIS A 25 -11.06 4.73 4.06
CA HIS A 25 -12.20 5.06 4.93
C HIS A 25 -11.94 6.28 5.81
N TRP A 26 -10.84 7.03 5.59
CA TRP A 26 -10.51 8.18 6.41
C TRP A 26 -11.63 9.23 6.37
N PRO A 27 -12.19 9.64 7.53
CA PRO A 27 -13.28 10.59 7.57
C PRO A 27 -12.78 11.98 7.13
N ARG A 28 -13.13 12.39 5.94
CA ARG A 28 -12.80 13.71 5.40
C ARG A 28 -13.57 14.78 6.14
N ARG A 29 -12.91 15.49 7.04
CA ARG A 29 -13.51 16.55 7.84
C ARG A 29 -13.51 17.87 7.06
N GLY A 30 -14.71 18.32 6.65
CA GLY A 30 -14.96 19.73 6.40
C GLY A 30 -15.02 20.21 4.97
N TYR A 31 -14.97 19.36 3.96
CA TYR A 31 -15.37 19.75 2.63
C TYR A 31 -16.72 19.12 2.29
N PRO A 32 -17.74 19.96 1.88
CA PRO A 32 -18.95 19.39 1.34
C PRO A 32 -18.52 18.48 0.20
N SER A 33 -18.99 17.26 0.25
CA SER A 33 -18.76 16.19 -0.72
C SER A 33 -18.83 16.71 -2.16
N ARG A 34 -17.73 17.25 -2.64
CA ARG A 34 -17.52 17.27 -4.09
C ARG A 34 -17.34 15.78 -4.44
N PRO A 35 -18.21 15.22 -5.27
CA PRO A 35 -17.95 13.93 -5.85
C PRO A 35 -16.77 14.13 -6.83
N MET A 36 -15.55 14.23 -6.31
CA MET A 36 -14.43 13.80 -7.11
C MET A 36 -14.75 12.33 -7.36
N ALA A 37 -14.86 11.97 -8.62
CA ALA A 37 -14.91 10.56 -9.01
C ALA A 37 -13.66 9.94 -8.42
N GLU A 38 -13.78 9.44 -7.18
CA GLU A 38 -12.68 8.75 -6.52
C GLU A 38 -12.45 7.49 -7.33
N ALA A 39 -11.26 7.40 -7.87
CA ALA A 39 -10.81 6.23 -8.57
C ALA A 39 -11.09 4.96 -7.75
N ASP A 40 -11.65 3.92 -8.37
CA ASP A 40 -11.95 2.63 -7.72
C ASP A 40 -10.67 1.78 -7.54
N TRP A 41 -9.65 2.40 -6.97
CA TRP A 41 -8.36 1.77 -6.74
C TRP A 41 -8.41 0.59 -5.73
N PRO A 42 -9.32 0.51 -4.72
CA PRO A 42 -9.38 -0.64 -3.84
C PRO A 42 -9.65 -1.96 -4.56
N GLY A 43 -10.55 -1.95 -5.56
CA GLY A 43 -10.83 -3.12 -6.38
C GLY A 43 -9.62 -3.58 -7.18
N ALA A 44 -8.88 -2.64 -7.79
CA ALA A 44 -7.63 -2.93 -8.50
C ALA A 44 -6.53 -3.45 -7.55
N PHE A 45 -6.38 -2.82 -6.39
CA PHE A 45 -5.44 -3.25 -5.35
C PHE A 45 -5.70 -4.70 -4.93
N LEU A 46 -6.95 -5.05 -4.62
CA LEU A 46 -7.33 -6.42 -4.25
C LEU A 46 -7.00 -7.42 -5.37
N THR A 47 -7.35 -7.11 -6.63
CA THR A 47 -7.07 -8.00 -7.77
C THR A 47 -5.59 -8.35 -7.88
N LEU A 48 -4.72 -7.36 -7.69
CA LEU A 48 -3.27 -7.56 -7.77
C LEU A 48 -2.74 -8.27 -6.51
N ALA A 49 -3.21 -7.88 -5.33
CA ALA A 49 -2.79 -8.49 -4.07
C ALA A 49 -3.17 -9.97 -4.00
N GLU A 50 -4.39 -10.34 -4.42
CA GLU A 50 -4.85 -11.73 -4.52
C GLU A 50 -3.97 -12.56 -5.46
N ALA A 51 -3.61 -11.99 -6.63
CA ALA A 51 -2.75 -12.67 -7.58
C ALA A 51 -1.37 -12.97 -6.98
N TRP A 52 -0.74 -11.99 -6.36
CA TRP A 52 0.56 -12.18 -5.73
C TRP A 52 0.48 -13.09 -4.50
N ALA A 53 -0.60 -13.04 -3.72
CA ALA A 53 -0.83 -13.96 -2.62
C ALA A 53 -0.98 -15.42 -3.08
N ALA A 54 -1.57 -15.63 -4.27
CA ALA A 54 -1.65 -16.95 -4.91
C ALA A 54 -0.32 -17.43 -5.52
N GLY A 55 0.71 -16.57 -5.57
CA GLY A 55 1.98 -16.88 -6.21
C GLY A 55 1.96 -16.68 -7.74
N ASP A 56 0.91 -16.05 -8.28
CA ASP A 56 0.82 -15.74 -9.69
C ASP A 56 1.82 -14.64 -10.09
N SER A 57 2.36 -14.75 -11.31
CA SER A 57 3.06 -13.64 -11.91
C SER A 57 2.07 -12.62 -12.47
N VAL A 58 2.18 -11.37 -12.06
CA VAL A 58 1.40 -10.26 -12.64
C VAL A 58 2.18 -9.70 -13.82
N GLY A 59 1.81 -10.11 -15.03
CA GLY A 59 2.36 -9.60 -16.28
C GLY A 59 1.69 -8.30 -16.75
N PRO A 60 2.17 -7.72 -17.87
CA PRO A 60 1.67 -6.45 -18.41
C PRO A 60 0.15 -6.41 -18.61
N ASP A 61 -0.43 -7.46 -19.19
CA ASP A 61 -1.87 -7.50 -19.50
C ASP A 61 -2.73 -7.40 -18.23
N ARG A 62 -2.39 -8.16 -17.19
CA ARG A 62 -3.13 -8.15 -15.91
C ARG A 62 -2.96 -6.83 -15.18
N TRP A 63 -1.76 -6.27 -15.23
CA TRP A 63 -1.48 -4.95 -14.67
C TRP A 63 -2.28 -3.86 -15.38
N GLN A 64 -2.25 -3.85 -16.72
CA GLN A 64 -2.99 -2.89 -17.53
C GLN A 64 -4.50 -2.99 -17.28
N ALA A 65 -5.04 -4.24 -17.25
CA ALA A 65 -6.44 -4.45 -16.92
C ALA A 65 -6.82 -3.90 -15.53
N ALA A 66 -5.94 -4.04 -14.53
CA ALA A 66 -6.17 -3.45 -13.21
C ALA A 66 -6.16 -1.92 -13.25
N LEU A 67 -5.22 -1.30 -13.98
CA LEU A 67 -5.16 0.16 -14.14
C LEU A 67 -6.38 0.71 -14.87
N GLU A 68 -6.89 0.02 -15.89
CA GLU A 68 -8.07 0.44 -16.67
C GLU A 68 -9.35 0.47 -15.82
N THR A 69 -9.42 -0.32 -14.75
CA THR A 69 -10.54 -0.24 -13.81
C THR A 69 -10.51 1.03 -12.95
N VAL A 70 -9.36 1.70 -12.89
CA VAL A 70 -9.17 2.90 -12.07
C VAL A 70 -9.28 4.14 -12.94
N ALA A 71 -10.44 4.79 -12.91
CA ALA A 71 -10.66 6.06 -13.64
C ALA A 71 -9.89 7.19 -12.92
N LEU A 72 -8.62 7.41 -13.30
CA LEU A 72 -7.87 8.56 -12.81
C LEU A 72 -8.37 9.84 -13.49
N PRO A 73 -8.56 10.94 -12.74
CA PRO A 73 -8.77 12.25 -13.33
C PRO A 73 -7.59 12.62 -14.26
N PRO A 74 -7.84 13.26 -15.41
CA PRO A 74 -6.83 13.51 -16.45
C PRO A 74 -5.63 14.37 -15.98
N ASN A 75 -5.78 15.09 -14.86
CA ASN A 75 -4.74 15.96 -14.29
C ASN A 75 -4.10 15.35 -13.03
N GLN A 76 -4.39 14.11 -12.70
CA GLN A 76 -3.80 13.45 -11.54
C GLN A 76 -2.56 12.67 -11.95
N ASP A 77 -1.46 12.88 -11.20
CA ASP A 77 -0.25 12.09 -11.36
C ASP A 77 -0.55 10.60 -11.07
N PRO A 78 -0.27 9.67 -12.00
CA PRO A 78 -0.47 8.24 -11.80
C PRO A 78 0.55 7.62 -10.84
N GLU A 79 1.66 8.28 -10.54
CA GLU A 79 2.75 7.71 -9.76
C GLU A 79 2.30 7.19 -8.38
N PRO A 80 1.54 7.94 -7.55
CA PRO A 80 1.07 7.42 -6.26
C PRO A 80 0.19 6.17 -6.39
N LEU A 81 -0.63 6.10 -7.44
CA LEU A 81 -1.45 4.91 -7.71
C LEU A 81 -0.58 3.71 -8.07
N ILE A 82 0.38 3.89 -8.96
CA ILE A 82 1.30 2.83 -9.38
C ILE A 82 2.06 2.28 -8.17
N LEU A 83 2.59 3.15 -7.31
CA LEU A 83 3.31 2.75 -6.10
C LEU A 83 2.39 2.00 -5.12
N LEU A 84 1.16 2.50 -4.91
CA LEU A 84 0.20 1.83 -4.05
C LEU A 84 -0.18 0.44 -4.58
N LEU A 85 -0.48 0.33 -5.88
CA LEU A 85 -0.83 -0.95 -6.50
C LEU A 85 0.34 -1.93 -6.52
N ALA A 86 1.59 -1.46 -6.62
CA ALA A 86 2.79 -2.29 -6.52
C ALA A 86 3.12 -2.73 -5.08
N THR A 87 2.50 -2.13 -4.06
CA THR A 87 2.81 -2.41 -2.64
C THR A 87 2.83 -3.90 -2.30
N PRO A 88 1.85 -4.74 -2.67
CA PRO A 88 1.89 -6.17 -2.36
C PRO A 88 3.14 -6.86 -2.94
N LEU A 89 3.52 -6.54 -4.20
CA LEU A 89 4.75 -7.04 -4.82
C LEU A 89 6.00 -6.57 -4.07
N VAL A 90 6.02 -5.30 -3.68
CA VAL A 90 7.14 -4.72 -2.93
C VAL A 90 7.29 -5.43 -1.58
N LEU A 91 6.18 -5.69 -0.88
CA LEU A 91 6.18 -6.39 0.41
C LEU A 91 6.73 -7.82 0.30
N ILE A 92 6.24 -8.64 -0.64
CA ILE A 92 6.73 -10.01 -0.81
C ILE A 92 8.17 -10.10 -1.29
N ASN A 93 8.68 -9.03 -1.89
CA ASN A 93 10.08 -8.93 -2.34
C ASN A 93 10.96 -8.08 -1.40
N ALA A 94 10.39 -7.51 -0.35
CA ALA A 94 11.15 -6.74 0.60
C ALA A 94 12.21 -7.62 1.27
N SER A 95 13.45 -7.23 1.13
CA SER A 95 14.59 -7.92 1.73
C SER A 95 15.64 -6.92 2.17
N PRO A 96 16.15 -7.01 3.39
CA PRO A 96 17.24 -6.16 3.84
C PRO A 96 18.53 -6.37 3.03
N TYR A 97 18.61 -7.48 2.28
CA TYR A 97 19.78 -7.85 1.50
C TYR A 97 19.74 -7.43 0.04
N GLY A 98 18.70 -6.70 -0.40
CA GLY A 98 18.63 -6.10 -1.73
C GLY A 98 18.48 -7.07 -2.93
N HIS A 99 18.54 -8.38 -2.72
CA HIS A 99 18.54 -9.38 -3.81
C HIS A 99 17.29 -9.37 -4.69
N ARG A 100 16.16 -8.90 -4.15
CA ARG A 100 14.88 -8.88 -4.88
C ARG A 100 14.56 -7.54 -5.55
N ARG A 101 15.39 -6.51 -5.29
CA ARG A 101 15.23 -5.18 -5.90
C ARG A 101 15.31 -5.20 -7.41
N ALA A 102 16.30 -5.93 -7.96
CA ALA A 102 16.47 -6.07 -9.40
C ALA A 102 15.25 -6.72 -10.07
N SER A 103 14.60 -7.66 -9.39
CA SER A 103 13.37 -8.31 -9.88
C SER A 103 12.21 -7.34 -10.01
N ILE A 104 12.04 -6.43 -9.05
CA ILE A 104 10.98 -5.41 -9.08
C ILE A 104 11.26 -4.39 -10.19
N GLN A 105 12.51 -4.00 -10.37
CA GLN A 105 12.90 -3.11 -11.47
C GLN A 105 12.67 -3.74 -12.84
N ALA A 106 13.10 -5.00 -13.03
CA ALA A 106 12.84 -5.73 -14.26
C ALA A 106 11.35 -5.88 -14.54
N TRP A 107 10.55 -6.13 -13.51
CA TRP A 107 9.09 -6.16 -13.61
C TRP A 107 8.54 -4.79 -14.05
N GLY A 108 8.91 -3.70 -13.38
CA GLY A 108 8.49 -2.34 -13.76
C GLY A 108 8.86 -1.98 -15.21
N GLN A 109 10.07 -2.38 -15.68
CA GLN A 109 10.47 -2.21 -17.06
C GLN A 109 9.60 -3.02 -18.03
N SER A 110 9.25 -4.25 -17.69
CA SER A 110 8.36 -5.09 -18.50
C SER A 110 6.95 -4.52 -18.66
N LEU A 111 6.51 -3.68 -17.71
CA LEU A 111 5.26 -2.94 -17.76
C LEU A 111 5.34 -1.66 -18.60
N GLY A 112 6.51 -1.26 -19.06
CA GLY A 112 6.71 -0.02 -19.79
C GLY A 112 6.58 1.23 -18.91
N LEU A 113 6.85 1.13 -17.60
CA LEU A 113 6.82 2.29 -16.71
C LEU A 113 7.86 3.33 -17.13
N THR A 114 7.53 4.61 -16.95
CA THR A 114 8.45 5.71 -17.25
C THR A 114 9.70 5.67 -16.38
N SER A 115 10.79 6.29 -16.84
CA SER A 115 12.04 6.33 -16.07
C SER A 115 11.86 7.00 -14.70
N SER A 116 11.02 8.04 -14.60
CA SER A 116 10.70 8.70 -13.33
C SER A 116 9.97 7.75 -12.38
N THR A 117 8.95 7.04 -12.85
CA THR A 117 8.20 6.07 -12.05
C THR A 117 9.09 4.89 -11.61
N LEU A 118 10.02 4.44 -12.46
CA LEU A 118 10.98 3.40 -12.09
C LEU A 118 11.93 3.87 -10.97
N VAL A 119 12.38 5.12 -11.00
CA VAL A 119 13.18 5.71 -9.92
C VAL A 119 12.37 5.81 -8.62
N ALA A 120 11.11 6.27 -8.70
CA ALA A 120 10.22 6.34 -7.55
C ALA A 120 9.93 4.95 -6.97
N LEU A 121 9.67 3.95 -7.82
CA LEU A 121 9.46 2.56 -7.40
C LEU A 121 10.71 1.99 -6.72
N ASP A 122 11.89 2.25 -7.26
CA ASP A 122 13.16 1.83 -6.68
C ASP A 122 13.39 2.43 -5.29
N HIS A 123 13.12 3.72 -5.15
CA HIS A 123 13.20 4.42 -3.87
C HIS A 123 12.18 3.86 -2.87
N TYR A 124 10.95 3.61 -3.32
CA TYR A 124 9.90 2.98 -2.50
C TYR A 124 10.31 1.59 -1.99
N VAL A 125 10.87 0.75 -2.87
CA VAL A 125 11.40 -0.57 -2.49
C VAL A 125 12.48 -0.47 -1.43
N GLN A 126 13.41 0.49 -1.56
CA GLN A 126 14.44 0.71 -0.56
C GLN A 126 13.84 1.10 0.79
N MET A 127 12.88 2.01 0.80
CA MET A 127 12.24 2.48 2.02
C MET A 127 11.49 1.34 2.74
N VAL A 128 10.74 0.56 1.97
CA VAL A 128 10.04 -0.60 2.52
C VAL A 128 11.05 -1.62 3.06
N GLY A 129 12.14 -1.91 2.34
CA GLY A 129 13.18 -2.85 2.75
C GLY A 129 13.98 -2.41 4.00
N GLN A 130 14.06 -1.11 4.25
CA GLN A 130 14.80 -0.54 5.38
C GLN A 130 13.93 -0.20 6.60
N GLY A 131 12.64 -0.58 6.60
CA GLY A 131 11.73 -0.28 7.70
C GLY A 131 11.45 1.23 7.87
N GLY A 132 11.29 1.96 6.77
CA GLY A 132 11.03 3.40 6.80
C GLY A 132 12.28 4.22 7.12
N ALA A 133 13.28 4.12 6.24
CA ALA A 133 14.60 4.72 6.42
C ALA A 133 14.59 6.15 6.96
N ARG A 134 15.64 6.47 7.70
CA ARG A 134 15.96 7.81 8.23
C ARG A 134 16.14 8.78 7.07
N GLY A 135 15.05 9.35 6.58
CA GLY A 135 15.07 10.37 5.54
C GLY A 135 15.74 11.65 6.02
N ALA A 136 16.41 12.32 5.12
CA ALA A 136 17.05 13.61 5.37
C ALA A 136 16.00 14.64 5.81
N ALA A 137 16.25 15.29 6.91
CA ALA A 137 15.48 16.45 7.33
C ALA A 137 15.79 17.62 6.37
N GLY A 138 14.78 18.24 5.78
CA GLY A 138 15.09 19.52 5.16
C GLY A 138 14.14 20.18 4.17
N ALA A 139 12.96 19.67 3.90
CA ALA A 139 12.00 20.44 3.09
C ALA A 139 10.73 20.77 3.90
N SER A 140 10.25 21.99 3.80
CA SER A 140 8.97 22.38 4.38
C SER A 140 7.83 21.87 3.51
N PRO A 141 6.92 21.04 4.03
CA PRO A 141 5.76 20.61 3.30
C PRO A 141 4.81 21.81 3.12
N GLY A 142 4.69 22.32 1.93
CA GLY A 142 3.92 23.55 1.70
C GLY A 142 3.20 23.66 0.37
N SER A 143 3.15 22.61 -0.44
CA SER A 143 2.51 22.68 -1.75
C SER A 143 1.19 21.94 -1.80
N PRO A 144 0.11 22.58 -2.30
CA PRO A 144 -1.17 21.90 -2.60
C PRO A 144 -1.13 21.07 -3.89
N LEU A 145 0.04 20.96 -4.54
CA LEU A 145 0.22 20.11 -5.72
C LEU A 145 0.20 18.64 -5.32
N PRO A 146 -0.17 17.71 -6.23
CA PRO A 146 -0.06 16.28 -5.95
C PRO A 146 1.38 15.98 -5.56
N PRO A 147 1.60 15.39 -4.37
CA PRO A 147 2.94 15.25 -3.83
C PRO A 147 3.70 14.14 -4.55
N SER A 148 4.97 14.40 -4.81
CA SER A 148 5.93 13.36 -5.18
C SER A 148 6.18 12.41 -4.00
N LEU A 149 6.78 11.24 -4.25
CA LEU A 149 7.20 10.32 -3.19
C LEU A 149 8.12 11.02 -2.17
N GLU A 150 8.97 11.95 -2.61
CA GLU A 150 9.86 12.73 -1.76
C GLU A 150 9.08 13.64 -0.79
N ASP A 151 8.01 14.28 -1.27
CA ASP A 151 7.13 15.11 -0.42
C ASP A 151 6.42 14.27 0.63
N LEU A 152 5.95 13.06 0.26
CA LEU A 152 5.35 12.12 1.21
C LEU A 152 6.34 11.73 2.30
N MET A 153 7.58 11.43 1.92
CA MET A 153 8.65 11.08 2.85
C MET A 153 9.02 12.23 3.77
N THR A 154 9.07 13.45 3.23
CA THR A 154 9.33 14.66 4.01
C THR A 154 8.25 14.86 5.05
N LEU A 155 6.98 14.70 4.69
CA LEU A 155 5.87 14.78 5.63
C LEU A 155 5.99 13.73 6.74
N VAL A 156 6.16 12.45 6.36
CA VAL A 156 6.30 11.34 7.32
C VAL A 156 7.49 11.56 8.26
N THR A 157 8.60 12.08 7.72
CA THR A 157 9.80 12.35 8.52
C THR A 157 9.60 13.50 9.48
N SER A 158 8.99 14.59 9.03
CA SER A 158 8.72 15.78 9.86
C SER A 158 7.78 15.48 11.04
N LEU A 159 6.86 14.54 10.83
CA LEU A 159 5.92 14.06 11.86
C LEU A 159 6.40 12.79 12.59
N GLN A 160 7.67 12.41 12.42
CA GLN A 160 8.29 11.25 13.09
C GLN A 160 7.54 9.93 12.89
N GLY A 161 6.83 9.78 11.77
CA GLY A 161 6.02 8.61 11.45
C GLY A 161 4.70 8.52 12.20
N GLN A 162 4.26 9.56 12.91
CA GLN A 162 2.99 9.55 13.60
C GLN A 162 1.83 9.47 12.60
N VAL A 163 1.12 8.34 12.56
CA VAL A 163 0.09 8.05 11.56
C VAL A 163 -1.05 9.07 11.58
N LEU A 164 -1.65 9.31 12.75
CA LEU A 164 -2.81 10.21 12.88
C LEU A 164 -2.50 11.66 12.44
N PRO A 165 -1.43 12.31 12.94
CA PRO A 165 -1.05 13.63 12.46
C PRO A 165 -0.76 13.67 10.96
N THR A 166 -0.10 12.64 10.43
CA THR A 166 0.25 12.54 9.02
C THR A 166 -1.00 12.48 8.14
N LEU A 167 -1.93 11.60 8.44
CA LEU A 167 -3.20 11.49 7.70
C LEU A 167 -4.04 12.77 7.83
N THR A 168 -4.11 13.34 9.04
CA THR A 168 -4.89 14.57 9.27
C THR A 168 -4.34 15.74 8.47
N LEU A 169 -3.01 15.85 8.35
CA LEU A 169 -2.41 16.95 7.59
C LEU A 169 -2.56 16.74 6.08
N ALA A 170 -2.37 15.50 5.60
CA ALA A 170 -2.59 15.13 4.21
C ALA A 170 -4.05 15.37 3.78
N ASP A 171 -5.02 15.04 4.65
CA ASP A 171 -6.45 15.31 4.43
C ASP A 171 -6.74 16.82 4.37
N ARG A 172 -6.14 17.64 5.24
CA ARG A 172 -6.26 19.11 5.19
C ARG A 172 -5.73 19.71 3.90
N TRP A 173 -4.74 19.09 3.28
CA TRP A 173 -4.23 19.48 1.96
C TRP A 173 -5.06 18.91 0.81
N ASN A 174 -6.16 18.21 1.14
CA ASN A 174 -7.08 17.61 0.18
C ASN A 174 -6.38 16.62 -0.77
N TRP A 175 -5.41 15.86 -0.25
CA TRP A 175 -4.76 14.83 -1.03
C TRP A 175 -5.72 13.67 -1.36
N PRO A 176 -5.59 13.04 -2.55
CA PRO A 176 -6.40 11.91 -2.94
C PRO A 176 -6.29 10.72 -1.96
N SER A 177 -7.32 9.87 -1.88
CA SER A 177 -7.30 8.67 -1.00
C SER A 177 -6.13 7.73 -1.29
N VAL A 178 -5.73 7.60 -2.56
CA VAL A 178 -4.51 6.89 -2.99
C VAL A 178 -3.27 7.43 -2.29
N THR A 179 -3.12 8.74 -2.26
CA THR A 179 -1.98 9.41 -1.62
C THR A 179 -2.04 9.28 -0.10
N LEU A 180 -3.25 9.35 0.49
CA LEU A 180 -3.43 9.08 1.91
C LEU A 180 -3.03 7.65 2.27
N ALA A 181 -3.39 6.66 1.43
CA ALA A 181 -3.01 5.27 1.65
C ALA A 181 -1.49 5.09 1.61
N LEU A 182 -0.83 5.70 0.62
CA LEU A 182 0.62 5.60 0.48
C LEU A 182 1.36 6.28 1.65
N VAL A 183 0.96 7.50 2.03
CA VAL A 183 1.59 8.22 3.14
C VAL A 183 1.34 7.53 4.48
N GLY A 184 0.16 6.94 4.66
CA GLY A 184 -0.16 6.15 5.84
C GLY A 184 0.69 4.88 5.94
N LEU A 185 0.90 4.17 4.83
CA LEU A 185 1.83 3.04 4.75
C LEU A 185 3.25 3.44 5.14
N LEU A 186 3.75 4.54 4.60
CA LEU A 186 5.09 5.05 4.93
C LEU A 186 5.20 5.44 6.41
N ALA A 187 4.15 6.03 6.97
CA ALA A 187 4.12 6.40 8.38
C ALA A 187 4.18 5.17 9.29
N ILE A 188 3.40 4.11 8.98
CA ILE A 188 3.39 2.89 9.80
C ILE A 188 4.68 2.08 9.65
N LEU A 189 5.28 2.05 8.48
CA LEU A 189 6.59 1.45 8.26
C LEU A 189 7.67 2.10 9.14
N ARG A 190 7.53 3.42 9.39
CA ARG A 190 8.48 4.17 10.22
C ARG A 190 8.23 4.04 11.71
N SER A 191 6.97 4.07 12.14
CA SER A 191 6.61 4.13 13.57
C SER A 191 6.29 2.78 14.19
N GLY A 192 6.02 1.78 13.35
CA GLY A 192 5.52 0.50 13.81
C GLY A 192 3.99 0.46 14.00
N PRO A 193 3.43 -0.71 14.38
CA PRO A 193 1.99 -0.97 14.38
C PRO A 193 1.20 -0.20 15.45
N GLY A 194 1.88 0.34 16.46
CA GLY A 194 1.24 1.04 17.58
C GLY A 194 0.54 2.34 17.19
N GLY A 195 0.76 2.83 15.96
CA GLY A 195 0.15 4.07 15.46
C GLY A 195 -1.16 3.88 14.69
N LEU A 196 -1.63 2.64 14.51
CA LEU A 196 -2.88 2.39 13.76
C LEU A 196 -4.09 2.98 14.49
N PRO A 197 -4.91 3.80 13.80
CA PRO A 197 -6.19 4.21 14.36
C PRO A 197 -7.08 2.98 14.55
N TRP A 198 -7.82 2.96 15.66
CA TRP A 198 -8.73 1.86 15.94
C TRP A 198 -9.86 1.80 14.89
N PRO A 199 -10.23 0.62 14.35
CA PRO A 199 -11.26 0.48 13.32
C PRO A 199 -12.59 1.15 13.66
N GLY A 200 -13.02 1.15 14.92
CA GLY A 200 -14.22 1.82 15.39
C GLY A 200 -14.22 3.33 15.23
N ALA A 201 -13.06 3.96 15.15
CA ALA A 201 -12.94 5.41 14.89
C ALA A 201 -13.19 5.75 13.41
N MET A 202 -13.24 4.76 12.53
CA MET A 202 -13.38 4.93 11.08
C MET A 202 -14.81 4.72 10.56
N GLY A 203 -15.77 4.48 11.45
CA GLY A 203 -17.16 4.25 11.04
C GLY A 203 -17.38 2.94 10.29
N LEU A 204 -16.46 2.00 10.35
CA LEU A 204 -16.68 0.65 9.83
C LEU A 204 -17.82 0.01 10.60
N ASP A 205 -18.68 -0.71 9.89
CA ASP A 205 -19.78 -1.41 10.52
C ASP A 205 -19.25 -2.43 11.55
N HIS A 206 -20.10 -2.85 12.47
CA HIS A 206 -19.77 -3.80 13.53
C HIS A 206 -19.36 -5.21 13.00
N ARG A 207 -19.57 -5.46 11.70
CA ARG A 207 -19.15 -6.68 10.99
C ARG A 207 -17.83 -6.53 10.29
N GLY A 208 -17.23 -5.31 10.29
CA GLY A 208 -15.98 -5.01 9.61
C GLY A 208 -16.08 -5.05 8.09
N ASN A 209 -17.31 -4.94 7.52
CA ASN A 209 -17.52 -4.91 6.08
C ASN A 209 -17.01 -3.59 5.49
N LEU A 210 -16.17 -3.68 4.48
CA LEU A 210 -15.49 -2.54 3.85
C LEU A 210 -16.28 -1.95 2.68
N GLY A 211 -17.47 -2.50 2.41
CA GLY A 211 -18.35 -2.00 1.37
C GLY A 211 -17.98 -2.40 -0.06
N PRO A 212 -18.75 -1.91 -1.07
CA PRO A 212 -18.64 -2.39 -2.44
C PRO A 212 -17.31 -2.07 -3.13
N ARG A 213 -16.64 -0.95 -2.79
CA ARG A 213 -15.32 -0.61 -3.34
C ARG A 213 -14.26 -1.66 -2.99
N TRP A 214 -14.39 -2.31 -1.84
CA TRP A 214 -13.58 -3.44 -1.38
C TRP A 214 -14.22 -4.78 -1.73
N ARG A 215 -15.11 -4.82 -2.73
CA ARG A 215 -15.83 -6.02 -3.18
C ARG A 215 -16.53 -6.80 -2.06
N GLY A 216 -16.99 -6.08 -1.02
CA GLY A 216 -17.60 -6.67 0.16
C GLY A 216 -16.63 -7.42 1.09
N TYR A 217 -15.34 -7.23 0.92
CA TYR A 217 -14.34 -7.76 1.85
C TYR A 217 -14.62 -7.29 3.27
N THR A 218 -14.28 -8.13 4.21
CA THR A 218 -14.22 -7.79 5.64
C THR A 218 -12.76 -7.54 6.05
N LEU A 219 -12.56 -6.88 7.19
CA LEU A 219 -11.22 -6.73 7.77
C LEU A 219 -10.52 -8.07 8.00
N ALA A 220 -11.28 -9.12 8.38
CA ALA A 220 -10.72 -10.45 8.57
C ALA A 220 -10.15 -11.00 7.24
N GLN A 221 -10.87 -10.82 6.13
CA GLN A 221 -10.38 -11.25 4.82
C GLN A 221 -9.16 -10.44 4.34
N VAL A 222 -9.07 -9.17 4.72
CA VAL A 222 -7.84 -8.37 4.47
C VAL A 222 -6.68 -8.89 5.30
N ASP A 223 -6.93 -9.34 6.54
CA ASP A 223 -5.90 -9.99 7.37
C ASP A 223 -5.45 -11.32 6.78
N ASP A 224 -6.39 -12.14 6.28
CA ASP A 224 -6.08 -13.42 5.62
C ASP A 224 -5.24 -13.18 4.35
N LEU A 225 -5.56 -12.14 3.58
CA LEU A 225 -4.78 -11.73 2.41
C LEU A 225 -3.36 -11.27 2.82
N ALA A 226 -3.24 -10.53 3.90
CA ALA A 226 -1.95 -10.11 4.43
C ALA A 226 -1.09 -11.30 4.87
N ASP A 227 -1.69 -12.30 5.51
CA ASP A 227 -1.00 -13.52 5.91
C ASP A 227 -0.58 -14.37 4.71
N ALA A 228 -1.40 -14.43 3.65
CA ALA A 228 -1.05 -15.12 2.42
C ALA A 228 0.14 -14.45 1.72
N LEU A 229 0.16 -13.11 1.62
CA LEU A 229 1.30 -12.35 1.10
C LEU A 229 2.55 -12.56 1.97
N TYR A 230 2.39 -12.59 3.29
CA TYR A 230 3.48 -12.87 4.22
C TYR A 230 4.03 -14.29 4.02
N GLY A 231 3.16 -15.28 3.78
CA GLY A 231 3.56 -16.65 3.42
C GLY A 231 4.43 -16.68 2.17
N GLN A 232 4.09 -15.92 1.11
CA GLN A 232 4.91 -15.78 -0.09
C GLN A 232 6.29 -15.15 0.22
N TRP A 233 6.31 -14.11 1.05
CA TRP A 233 7.56 -13.48 1.48
C TRP A 233 8.45 -14.46 2.25
N ALA A 234 7.87 -15.26 3.15
CA ALA A 234 8.58 -16.25 3.96
C ALA A 234 9.03 -17.49 3.17
N GLY A 235 8.63 -17.61 1.89
CA GLY A 235 8.91 -18.78 1.07
C GLY A 235 8.05 -20.00 1.41
N SER A 236 6.96 -19.80 2.15
CA SER A 236 5.96 -20.81 2.42
C SER A 236 5.03 -20.89 1.19
N SER A 237 5.12 -21.97 0.43
CA SER A 237 4.11 -22.22 -0.62
C SER A 237 2.72 -22.24 0.03
N PRO A 238 1.68 -21.64 -0.58
CA PRO A 238 0.33 -21.75 -0.07
C PRO A 238 0.01 -23.23 0.05
N VAL A 239 -0.33 -23.66 1.27
CA VAL A 239 -0.88 -25.00 1.48
C VAL A 239 -2.15 -25.04 0.64
N SER A 240 -2.11 -25.76 -0.49
CA SER A 240 -3.29 -26.07 -1.27
C SER A 240 -4.26 -26.77 -0.32
N THR A 241 -5.22 -26.03 0.23
CA THR A 241 -6.38 -26.59 0.91
C THR A 241 -7.21 -27.25 -0.20
N GLY A 242 -6.72 -28.43 -0.63
CA GLY A 242 -7.43 -29.31 -1.53
C GLY A 242 -8.81 -29.56 -0.95
N ASN A 243 -9.82 -29.23 -1.74
CA ASN A 243 -11.21 -29.56 -1.55
C ASN A 243 -11.39 -30.99 -1.01
N ALA A 244 -11.49 -31.13 0.31
CA ALA A 244 -11.98 -32.34 0.95
C ALA A 244 -13.50 -32.19 1.15
N TYR A 245 -14.23 -32.00 0.05
CA TYR A 245 -15.67 -32.19 -0.01
C TYR A 245 -16.01 -32.98 -1.28
N ASN A 246 -15.74 -34.27 -1.24
CA ASN A 246 -16.45 -35.28 -2.00
C ASN A 246 -16.42 -36.58 -1.17
N GLY A 247 -17.54 -36.87 -0.51
CA GLY A 247 -17.82 -38.08 0.25
C GLY A 247 -19.24 -37.97 0.77
#